data_b940a8bb3767c5d1b3e962032821c321
#
_entry.id   b940a8bb3767c5d1b3e962032821c321
#
_cell.length_a   1.000
_cell.length_b   1.000
_cell.length_c   1.000
_cell.angle_alpha   90.00
_cell.angle_beta   90.00
_cell.angle_gamma   90.00
#
_symmetry.space_group_name_H-M   'P 1'
#
loop_
_entity.id
_entity.type
_entity.pdbx_description
1 polymer ?
#
loop_
_entity_poly.entity_id
_entity_poly.type
_entity_poly.pdbx_seq_one_letter_code
_entity_poly.pdbx_strand_id
1 'polypeptide(L)'
;MDGKKKKKPSSKFKFKRNRKLAFSTVGTPDYIAPEVFQQKGYNETVDWWSLGVILYEMLVGYTPFFSDNPATTCQKILQFEDTFQIPPDVEVSREARDLIERLINNPIERLGVNGVWEIKAHPFFAGIKWKTIRDQPSPYIPKVL
;
A
#
# COMPACT_ATOMS: atom_id res chain seq x y z
N MET A 1 -56.06 -5.04 -19.53
CA MET A 1 -55.43 -4.09 -18.57
C MET A 1 -54.23 -4.77 -17.97
N ASP A 2 -53.05 -4.53 -18.56
CA ASP A 2 -51.80 -5.19 -18.17
C ASP A 2 -51.10 -4.40 -17.10
N GLY A 3 -51.06 -4.95 -15.88
CA GLY A 3 -50.34 -4.41 -14.77
C GLY A 3 -48.85 -4.74 -14.81
N LYS A 4 -48.01 -3.88 -15.40
CA LYS A 4 -46.56 -4.01 -15.34
C LYS A 4 -46.03 -3.80 -13.91
N LYS A 5 -45.66 -4.89 -13.23
CA LYS A 5 -44.92 -4.85 -11.97
C LYS A 5 -43.52 -4.32 -12.22
N LYS A 6 -43.21 -3.12 -11.76
CA LYS A 6 -41.84 -2.56 -11.69
C LYS A 6 -41.03 -3.36 -10.68
N LYS A 7 -39.98 -4.07 -11.17
CA LYS A 7 -38.96 -4.68 -10.31
C LYS A 7 -38.17 -3.56 -9.63
N LYS A 8 -38.20 -3.54 -8.29
CA LYS A 8 -37.28 -2.70 -7.49
C LYS A 8 -35.85 -3.18 -7.70
N PRO A 9 -34.87 -2.29 -7.85
CA PRO A 9 -33.45 -2.70 -7.92
C PRO A 9 -33.01 -3.29 -6.57
N SER A 10 -32.35 -4.44 -6.63
CA SER A 10 -31.80 -5.11 -5.49
C SER A 10 -30.81 -4.20 -4.75
N SER A 11 -31.00 -4.01 -3.47
CA SER A 11 -30.09 -3.28 -2.61
C SER A 11 -28.74 -4.01 -2.61
N LYS A 12 -27.72 -3.41 -3.23
CA LYS A 12 -26.34 -3.83 -3.04
C LYS A 12 -26.01 -3.64 -1.56
N PHE A 13 -25.79 -4.73 -0.86
CA PHE A 13 -25.29 -4.75 0.51
C PHE A 13 -23.98 -3.95 0.54
N LYS A 14 -24.03 -2.69 0.98
CA LYS A 14 -22.86 -1.95 1.40
C LYS A 14 -22.43 -2.53 2.75
N PHE A 15 -21.42 -3.38 2.74
CA PHE A 15 -20.70 -3.74 3.95
C PHE A 15 -20.05 -2.46 4.49
N LYS A 16 -20.75 -1.76 5.36
CA LYS A 16 -20.14 -0.72 6.21
C LYS A 16 -19.31 -1.45 7.26
N ARG A 17 -18.07 -1.75 6.94
CA ARG A 17 -17.08 -2.10 7.95
C ARG A 17 -16.77 -0.83 8.75
N ASN A 18 -17.56 -0.58 9.80
CA ASN A 18 -17.19 0.34 10.86
C ASN A 18 -16.03 -0.29 11.64
N ARG A 19 -14.83 -0.22 11.08
CA ARG A 19 -13.63 -0.32 11.89
C ARG A 19 -13.49 1.02 12.60
N LYS A 20 -14.00 1.11 13.84
CA LYS A 20 -13.42 2.03 14.81
C LYS A 20 -11.93 1.69 14.80
N LEU A 21 -11.10 2.62 14.38
CA LEU A 21 -9.66 2.57 14.63
C LEU A 21 -9.51 2.59 16.15
N ALA A 22 -9.54 1.41 16.74
CA ALA A 22 -9.03 1.25 18.07
C ALA A 22 -7.53 1.49 17.93
N PHE A 23 -7.05 2.64 18.39
CA PHE A 23 -5.65 2.85 18.70
C PHE A 23 -5.30 1.96 19.88
N SER A 24 -5.32 0.65 19.66
CA SER A 24 -4.78 -0.27 20.63
C SER A 24 -3.27 -0.13 20.56
N THR A 25 -2.63 -0.02 21.70
CA THR A 25 -1.19 0.06 21.93
C THR A 25 -0.40 -1.15 21.39
N VAL A 26 -0.99 -2.02 20.59
CA VAL A 26 -0.44 -3.28 20.09
C VAL A 26 -0.33 -3.24 18.57
N GLY A 27 0.37 -2.26 18.04
CA GLY A 27 0.68 -2.20 16.63
C GLY A 27 0.90 -0.77 16.16
N THR A 28 1.92 -0.58 15.39
CA THR A 28 2.25 0.70 14.78
C THR A 28 1.39 0.92 13.52
N PRO A 29 0.90 2.16 13.26
CA PRO A 29 0.18 2.50 12.05
C PRO A 29 1.05 2.62 10.80
N ASP A 30 2.34 2.30 10.88
CA ASP A 30 3.37 2.60 9.90
C ASP A 30 3.04 2.14 8.46
N TYR A 31 2.26 1.07 8.32
CA TYR A 31 1.94 0.47 7.01
C TYR A 31 0.55 0.86 6.48
N ILE A 32 -0.21 1.65 7.22
CA ILE A 32 -1.62 1.97 6.91
C ILE A 32 -1.69 3.14 5.92
N ALA A 33 -2.44 2.98 4.83
CA ALA A 33 -2.65 4.02 3.85
C ALA A 33 -3.49 5.19 4.40
N PRO A 34 -3.26 6.45 3.95
CA PRO A 34 -3.93 7.64 4.48
C PRO A 34 -5.45 7.60 4.33
N GLU A 35 -5.98 7.04 3.26
CA GLU A 35 -7.43 6.94 3.02
C GLU A 35 -8.16 6.04 4.03
N VAL A 36 -7.45 5.13 4.70
CA VAL A 36 -8.01 4.30 5.77
C VAL A 36 -8.35 5.16 6.99
N PHE A 37 -7.49 6.12 7.34
CA PHE A 37 -7.73 7.06 8.44
C PHE A 37 -8.85 8.05 8.14
N GLN A 38 -9.02 8.43 6.88
CA GLN A 38 -10.00 9.43 6.47
C GLN A 38 -11.45 8.93 6.48
N GLN A 39 -11.68 7.64 6.66
CA GLN A 39 -13.01 7.00 6.73
C GLN A 39 -13.93 7.27 5.52
N LYS A 40 -13.37 7.67 4.38
CA LYS A 40 -14.09 7.94 3.13
C LYS A 40 -14.41 6.69 2.31
N GLY A 41 -14.04 5.53 2.82
CA GLY A 41 -14.04 4.26 2.09
C GLY A 41 -12.70 4.04 1.38
N TYR A 42 -12.30 2.80 1.29
CA TYR A 42 -11.06 2.37 0.62
C TYR A 42 -11.28 1.02 -0.06
N ASN A 43 -10.41 0.68 -0.97
CA ASN A 43 -10.39 -0.58 -1.69
C ASN A 43 -9.06 -1.32 -1.50
N GLU A 44 -8.85 -2.38 -2.26
CA GLU A 44 -7.66 -3.23 -2.23
C GLU A 44 -6.35 -2.49 -2.53
N THR A 45 -6.38 -1.32 -3.15
CA THR A 45 -5.16 -0.57 -3.48
C THR A 45 -4.41 -0.03 -2.26
N VAL A 46 -5.03 -0.09 -1.06
CA VAL A 46 -4.33 0.18 0.20
C VAL A 46 -3.17 -0.80 0.43
N ASP A 47 -3.25 -2.01 -0.12
CA ASP A 47 -2.17 -3.01 -0.04
C ASP A 47 -0.95 -2.58 -0.86
N TRP A 48 -1.15 -1.84 -1.94
CA TRP A 48 -0.05 -1.29 -2.74
C TRP A 48 0.69 -0.18 -2.03
N TRP A 49 0.00 0.64 -1.24
CA TRP A 49 0.64 1.57 -0.31
C TRP A 49 1.53 0.81 0.69
N SER A 50 0.98 -0.21 1.34
CA SER A 50 1.72 -1.04 2.29
C SER A 50 2.94 -1.72 1.65
N LEU A 51 2.83 -2.15 0.39
CA LEU A 51 3.96 -2.69 -0.38
C LEU A 51 5.07 -1.64 -0.54
N GLY A 52 4.71 -0.40 -0.84
CA GLY A 52 5.67 0.71 -0.94
C GLY A 52 6.39 0.98 0.37
N VAL A 53 5.67 0.95 1.49
CA VAL A 53 6.24 1.08 2.85
C VAL A 53 7.20 -0.05 3.16
N ILE A 54 6.83 -1.29 2.85
CA ILE A 54 7.68 -2.48 3.07
C ILE A 54 8.95 -2.39 2.22
N LEU A 55 8.84 -2.01 0.94
CA LEU A 55 10.00 -1.87 0.06
C LEU A 55 10.95 -0.78 0.57
N TYR A 56 10.40 0.35 1.02
CA TYR A 56 11.20 1.39 1.67
C TYR A 56 11.94 0.85 2.89
N GLU A 57 11.25 0.16 3.80
CA GLU A 57 11.84 -0.42 5.01
C GLU A 57 12.95 -1.43 4.69
N MET A 58 12.76 -2.27 3.67
CA MET A 58 13.77 -3.23 3.23
C MET A 58 15.06 -2.56 2.72
N LEU A 59 14.96 -1.38 2.11
CA LEU A 59 16.10 -0.67 1.52
C LEU A 59 16.74 0.34 2.47
N VAL A 60 15.95 0.95 3.34
CA VAL A 60 16.38 2.05 4.23
C VAL A 60 16.63 1.58 5.66
N GLY A 61 15.94 0.52 6.10
CA GLY A 61 16.10 -0.08 7.43
C GLY A 61 15.04 0.34 8.46
N TYR A 62 14.17 1.28 8.13
CA TYR A 62 13.03 1.72 8.95
C TYR A 62 11.88 2.20 8.04
N THR A 63 10.69 2.33 8.62
CA THR A 63 9.50 2.77 7.86
C THR A 63 9.52 4.27 7.60
N PRO A 64 8.96 4.76 6.46
CA PRO A 64 9.11 6.14 6.03
C PRO A 64 8.47 7.19 6.94
N PHE A 65 7.48 6.79 7.74
CA PHE A 65 6.73 7.70 8.61
C PHE A 65 6.94 7.42 10.10
N PHE A 66 7.99 6.69 10.43
CA PHE A 66 8.30 6.29 11.80
C PHE A 66 8.30 7.49 12.77
N SER A 67 7.73 7.24 13.95
CA SER A 67 7.80 8.12 15.12
C SER A 67 7.56 7.29 16.38
N ASP A 68 8.13 7.70 17.49
CA ASP A 68 7.89 7.07 18.80
C ASP A 68 6.43 7.23 19.24
N ASN A 69 5.75 8.27 18.76
CA ASN A 69 4.34 8.51 19.01
C ASN A 69 3.48 8.06 17.83
N PRO A 70 2.57 7.07 17.99
CA PRO A 70 1.69 6.60 16.94
C PRO A 70 0.80 7.70 16.32
N ALA A 71 0.37 8.68 17.09
CA ALA A 71 -0.42 9.81 16.59
C ALA A 71 0.40 10.68 15.62
N THR A 72 1.68 10.88 15.91
CA THR A 72 2.60 11.59 15.01
C THR A 72 2.83 10.82 13.71
N THR A 73 2.95 9.50 13.78
CA THR A 73 3.04 8.63 12.58
C THR A 73 1.79 8.79 11.71
N CYS A 74 0.58 8.76 12.30
CA CYS A 74 -0.66 8.99 11.57
C CYS A 74 -0.70 10.37 10.89
N GLN A 75 -0.25 11.43 11.56
CA GLN A 75 -0.16 12.77 10.98
C GLN A 75 0.80 12.83 9.80
N LYS A 76 1.97 12.21 9.92
CA LYS A 76 2.94 12.12 8.83
C LYS A 76 2.36 11.40 7.60
N ILE A 77 1.64 10.30 7.82
CA ILE A 77 0.98 9.54 6.75
C ILE A 77 -0.08 10.40 6.06
N LEU A 78 -0.91 11.12 6.82
CA LEU A 78 -1.93 12.00 6.26
C LEU A 78 -1.35 13.18 5.46
N GLN A 79 -0.13 13.57 5.77
CA GLN A 79 0.63 14.63 5.11
C GLN A 79 1.82 14.07 4.31
N PHE A 80 1.66 12.88 3.73
CA PHE A 80 2.76 12.15 3.09
C PHE A 80 3.44 12.94 1.96
N GLU A 81 2.71 13.78 1.24
CA GLU A 81 3.27 14.63 0.17
C GLU A 81 4.38 15.54 0.68
N ASP A 82 4.27 16.00 1.93
CA ASP A 82 5.26 16.89 2.56
C ASP A 82 6.28 16.14 3.43
N THR A 83 5.90 14.97 3.93
CA THR A 83 6.68 14.26 4.96
C THR A 83 7.47 13.07 4.42
N PHE A 84 7.08 12.54 3.25
CA PHE A 84 7.79 11.44 2.62
C PHE A 84 9.11 11.89 2.02
N GLN A 85 10.19 11.17 2.37
CA GLN A 85 11.49 11.35 1.73
C GLN A 85 12.32 10.07 1.83
N ILE A 86 13.14 9.84 0.83
CA ILE A 86 14.21 8.84 0.91
C ILE A 86 15.48 9.59 1.35
N PRO A 87 16.13 9.16 2.44
CA PRO A 87 17.33 9.84 2.95
C PRO A 87 18.42 9.94 1.85
N PRO A 88 19.07 11.09 1.71
CA PRO A 88 20.05 11.30 0.64
C PRO A 88 21.34 10.48 0.81
N ASP A 89 21.60 10.01 2.01
CA ASP A 89 22.75 9.17 2.37
C ASP A 89 22.51 7.68 2.14
N VAL A 90 21.28 7.29 1.78
CA VAL A 90 20.93 5.90 1.45
C VAL A 90 20.98 5.69 -0.06
N GLU A 91 21.84 4.77 -0.50
CA GLU A 91 21.92 4.38 -1.90
C GLU A 91 20.71 3.52 -2.28
N VAL A 92 19.84 4.08 -3.11
CA VAL A 92 18.67 3.42 -3.67
C VAL A 92 18.73 3.56 -5.18
N SER A 93 18.51 2.47 -5.92
CA SER A 93 18.46 2.53 -7.38
C SER A 93 17.36 3.47 -7.87
N ARG A 94 17.53 4.04 -9.06
CA ARG A 94 16.53 4.92 -9.67
C ARG A 94 15.18 4.20 -9.81
N GLU A 95 15.21 2.93 -10.21
CA GLU A 95 14.03 2.11 -10.40
C GLU A 95 13.32 1.82 -9.07
N ALA A 96 14.07 1.52 -8.01
CA ALA A 96 13.50 1.30 -6.68
C ALA A 96 12.86 2.59 -6.13
N ARG A 97 13.52 3.72 -6.29
CA ARG A 97 13.00 5.04 -5.90
C ARG A 97 11.68 5.34 -6.62
N ASP A 98 11.66 5.20 -7.94
CA ASP A 98 10.47 5.45 -8.75
C ASP A 98 9.30 4.53 -8.35
N LEU A 99 9.57 3.25 -8.11
CA LEU A 99 8.54 2.31 -7.65
C LEU A 99 7.96 2.72 -6.29
N ILE A 100 8.80 3.04 -5.33
CA ILE A 100 8.35 3.46 -3.98
C ILE A 100 7.50 4.72 -4.07
N GLU A 101 7.95 5.74 -4.80
CA GLU A 101 7.24 7.01 -4.94
C GLU A 101 5.90 6.85 -5.64
N ARG A 102 5.78 5.91 -6.58
CA ARG A 102 4.51 5.60 -7.24
C ARG A 102 3.56 4.76 -6.39
N LEU A 103 4.07 3.95 -5.49
CA LEU A 103 3.25 3.17 -4.55
C LEU A 103 2.79 4.02 -3.37
N ILE A 104 3.68 4.88 -2.82
CA ILE A 104 3.35 5.84 -1.76
C ILE A 104 2.77 7.09 -2.41
N ASN A 105 1.53 6.98 -2.85
CA ASN A 105 0.82 8.03 -3.55
C ASN A 105 -0.67 8.03 -3.20
N ASN A 106 -1.39 9.06 -3.61
CA ASN A 106 -2.84 9.13 -3.43
C ASN A 106 -3.56 7.97 -4.14
N PRO A 107 -4.77 7.60 -3.71
CA PRO A 107 -5.45 6.40 -4.21
C PRO A 107 -5.75 6.41 -5.72
N ILE A 108 -5.85 7.60 -6.33
CA ILE A 108 -6.20 7.75 -7.74
C ILE A 108 -4.98 7.55 -8.65
N GLU A 109 -3.81 8.02 -8.20
CA GLU A 109 -2.56 8.01 -8.97
C GLU A 109 -1.63 6.85 -8.56
N ARG A 110 -1.95 6.16 -7.47
CA ARG A 110 -1.13 5.06 -6.96
C ARG A 110 -0.95 3.97 -8.00
N LEU A 111 0.31 3.54 -8.21
CA LEU A 111 0.61 2.41 -9.08
C LEU A 111 -0.15 1.17 -8.63
N GLY A 112 -0.77 0.47 -9.55
CA GLY A 112 -1.64 -0.67 -9.27
C GLY A 112 -3.13 -0.34 -9.21
N VAL A 113 -3.52 0.95 -9.34
CA VAL A 113 -4.93 1.38 -9.34
C VAL A 113 -5.75 0.71 -10.44
N ASN A 114 -5.16 0.45 -11.60
CA ASN A 114 -5.81 -0.24 -12.73
C ASN A 114 -5.58 -1.76 -12.72
N GLY A 115 -4.74 -2.26 -11.83
CA GLY A 115 -4.46 -3.68 -11.68
C GLY A 115 -3.00 -3.97 -11.34
N VAL A 116 -2.75 -5.17 -10.80
CA VAL A 116 -1.41 -5.62 -10.40
C VAL A 116 -0.40 -5.66 -11.56
N TRP A 117 -0.87 -5.73 -12.79
CA TRP A 117 -0.03 -5.73 -13.98
C TRP A 117 0.81 -4.46 -14.10
N GLU A 118 0.33 -3.31 -13.63
CA GLU A 118 1.10 -2.06 -13.60
C GLU A 118 2.37 -2.21 -12.75
N ILE A 119 2.24 -2.84 -11.60
CA ILE A 119 3.36 -3.07 -10.68
C ILE A 119 4.33 -4.08 -11.29
N LYS A 120 3.81 -5.21 -11.81
CA LYS A 120 4.64 -6.24 -12.44
C LYS A 120 5.41 -5.75 -13.67
N ALA A 121 4.88 -4.78 -14.38
CA ALA A 121 5.50 -4.18 -15.57
C ALA A 121 6.53 -3.10 -15.22
N HIS A 122 6.64 -2.69 -13.95
CA HIS A 122 7.57 -1.64 -13.55
C HIS A 122 9.03 -2.06 -13.78
N PRO A 123 9.92 -1.15 -14.25
CA PRO A 123 11.32 -1.45 -14.55
C PRO A 123 12.12 -2.06 -13.40
N PHE A 124 11.74 -1.79 -12.14
CA PHE A 124 12.34 -2.44 -10.97
C PHE A 124 12.30 -3.96 -11.06
N PHE A 125 11.27 -4.52 -11.67
CA PHE A 125 11.08 -5.95 -11.84
C PHE A 125 11.58 -6.49 -13.19
N ALA A 126 12.38 -5.72 -13.91
CA ALA A 126 12.95 -6.17 -15.18
C ALA A 126 13.69 -7.50 -15.01
N GLY A 127 13.43 -8.46 -15.90
CA GLY A 127 14.01 -9.79 -15.86
C GLY A 127 13.29 -10.81 -14.96
N ILE A 128 12.29 -10.41 -14.19
CA ILE A 128 11.48 -11.33 -13.40
C ILE A 128 10.52 -12.11 -14.30
N LYS A 129 10.59 -13.44 -14.22
CA LYS A 129 9.67 -14.35 -14.89
C LYS A 129 8.52 -14.70 -13.95
N TRP A 130 7.48 -13.89 -13.95
CA TRP A 130 6.37 -13.98 -13.00
C TRP A 130 5.67 -15.34 -12.98
N LYS A 131 5.60 -16.04 -14.12
CA LYS A 131 4.94 -17.35 -14.21
C LYS A 131 5.69 -18.45 -13.46
N THR A 132 7.00 -18.36 -13.34
CA THR A 132 7.88 -19.39 -12.79
C THR A 132 8.66 -18.95 -11.56
N ILE A 133 8.46 -17.74 -11.09
CA ILE A 133 9.26 -17.19 -9.97
C ILE A 133 9.16 -18.05 -8.71
N ARG A 134 8.01 -18.67 -8.45
CA ARG A 134 7.80 -19.54 -7.29
C ARG A 134 8.46 -20.89 -7.40
N ASP A 135 8.80 -21.31 -8.63
CA ASP A 135 9.45 -22.59 -8.92
C ASP A 135 10.99 -22.44 -8.88
N GLN A 136 11.48 -21.22 -8.75
CA GLN A 136 12.91 -20.94 -8.68
C GLN A 136 13.39 -20.91 -7.23
N PRO A 137 14.64 -21.35 -6.97
CA PRO A 137 15.21 -21.23 -5.63
C PRO A 137 15.30 -19.78 -5.20
N SER A 138 15.11 -19.52 -3.89
CA SER A 138 15.31 -18.19 -3.34
C SER A 138 16.76 -17.73 -3.57
N PRO A 139 16.98 -16.50 -4.04
CA PRO A 139 18.33 -15.95 -4.18
C PRO A 139 19.06 -15.78 -2.85
N TYR A 140 18.32 -15.76 -1.76
CA TYR A 140 18.84 -15.70 -0.40
C TYR A 140 18.14 -16.74 0.47
N ILE A 141 18.92 -17.62 1.10
CA ILE A 141 18.44 -18.59 2.09
C ILE A 141 18.97 -18.16 3.45
N PRO A 142 18.09 -17.78 4.39
CA PRO A 142 18.51 -17.40 5.74
C PRO A 142 19.22 -18.57 6.43
N LYS A 143 20.33 -18.29 7.11
CA LYS A 143 20.93 -19.27 8.02
C LYS A 143 20.07 -19.30 9.27
N VAL A 144 19.43 -20.43 9.52
CA VAL A 144 18.76 -20.70 10.80
C VAL A 144 19.86 -20.93 11.84
N LEU A 145 19.92 -20.07 12.85
CA LEU A 145 20.81 -20.25 14.02
C LEU A 145 20.21 -21.28 14.96
#